data_3c92cecc42449d18c055123b95b341c0
#
_entry.id   3c92cecc42449d18c055123b95b341c0
#
_cell.length_a   1.000
_cell.length_b   1.000
_cell.length_c   1.000
_cell.angle_alpha   90.00
_cell.angle_beta   90.00
_cell.angle_gamma   90.00
#
_symmetry.space_group_name_H-M   'P 1'
#
loop_
_entity.id
_entity.type
_entity.pdbx_description
1 polymer ?
#
loop_
_entity_poly.entity_id
_entity_poly.type
_entity_poly.pdbx_seq_one_letter_code
_entity_poly.pdbx_strand_id
1 'polypeptide(L)' 'MNEIKAIGPQVQAVIEKVQKHISTQRYNCKCDAGQALVNGEEWERLEAATPERFAAMAKTDFQTGLMYLVRAVAQPTSF' A
#
# COMPACT_ATOMS: atom_id res chain seq x y z
N MET A 1 -23.79 4.72 5.82
CA MET A 1 -22.52 5.34 6.27
C MET A 1 -21.65 4.41 7.10
N ASN A 2 -22.27 3.62 7.99
CA ASN A 2 -21.47 2.72 8.85
C ASN A 2 -20.66 1.71 8.06
N GLU A 3 -21.21 1.18 6.98
CA GLU A 3 -20.52 0.20 6.15
C GLU A 3 -19.28 0.81 5.47
N ILE A 4 -19.41 2.04 5.01
CA ILE A 4 -18.28 2.74 4.36
C ILE A 4 -17.20 3.02 5.39
N LYS A 5 -17.58 3.46 6.60
CA LYS A 5 -16.62 3.73 7.67
C LYS A 5 -15.89 2.46 8.12
N ALA A 6 -16.56 1.31 8.07
CA ALA A 6 -15.94 0.04 8.44
C ALA A 6 -14.93 -0.44 7.39
N ILE A 7 -15.15 -0.11 6.11
CA ILE A 7 -14.26 -0.51 5.02
C ILE A 7 -12.88 0.16 5.13
N GLY A 8 -12.85 1.43 5.53
CA GLY A 8 -11.60 2.18 5.61
C GLY A 8 -10.51 1.50 6.42
N PRO A 9 -10.76 1.13 7.70
CA PRO A 9 -9.77 0.41 8.49
C PRO A 9 -9.39 -0.94 7.91
N GLN A 10 -10.33 -1.65 7.27
CA GLN A 10 -10.03 -2.95 6.64
C GLN A 10 -9.08 -2.79 5.46
N VAL A 11 -9.31 -1.80 4.61
CA VAL A 11 -8.44 -1.51 3.48
C VAL A 11 -7.06 -1.09 3.97
N GLN A 12 -7.00 -0.24 4.98
CA GLN A 12 -5.74 0.21 5.56
C GLN A 12 -4.94 -0.97 6.11
N ALA A 13 -5.59 -1.91 6.79
CA ALA A 13 -4.92 -3.09 7.32
C ALA A 13 -4.30 -3.93 6.20
N VAL A 14 -5.00 -4.11 5.08
CA VAL A 14 -4.46 -4.84 3.93
C VAL A 14 -3.26 -4.11 3.34
N ILE A 15 -3.34 -2.80 3.18
CA ILE A 15 -2.23 -2.00 2.65
C ILE A 15 -1.01 -2.13 3.55
N GLU A 16 -1.18 -2.05 4.85
CA GLU A 16 -0.08 -2.20 5.82
C GLU A 16 0.56 -3.57 5.73
N LYS A 17 -0.23 -4.62 5.55
CA LYS A 17 0.29 -5.98 5.36
C LYS A 17 1.13 -6.08 4.10
N VAL A 18 0.68 -5.48 3.00
CA VAL A 18 1.42 -5.48 1.73
C VAL A 18 2.73 -4.71 1.89
N GLN A 19 2.69 -3.54 2.52
CA GLN A 19 3.88 -2.74 2.75
C GLN A 19 4.89 -3.48 3.62
N LYS A 20 4.42 -4.17 4.65
CA LYS A 20 5.28 -4.98 5.51
C LYS A 20 5.89 -6.15 4.75
N HIS A 21 5.11 -6.80 3.88
CA HIS A 21 5.60 -7.88 3.03
C HIS A 21 6.73 -7.39 2.12
N ILE A 22 6.57 -6.23 1.50
CA ILE A 22 7.59 -5.63 0.65
C ILE A 22 8.85 -5.34 1.45
N SER A 23 8.71 -4.75 2.64
CA SER A 23 9.84 -4.47 3.52
C SER A 23 10.58 -5.75 3.90
N THR A 24 9.85 -6.83 4.16
CA THR A 24 10.46 -8.12 4.48
C THR A 24 11.20 -8.69 3.28
N GLN A 25 10.64 -8.57 2.07
CA GLN A 25 11.33 -9.00 0.85
C GLN A 25 12.65 -8.25 0.66
N ARG A 26 12.63 -6.94 0.87
CA ARG A 26 13.83 -6.13 0.77
C ARG A 26 14.88 -6.54 1.81
N TYR A 27 14.44 -6.73 3.04
CA TYR A 27 15.34 -7.16 4.12
C TYR A 27 16.00 -8.48 3.78
N ASN A 28 15.23 -9.45 3.28
CA ASN A 28 15.72 -10.79 2.97
C ASN A 28 16.71 -10.79 1.79
N CYS A 29 16.75 -9.75 0.99
CA CYS A 29 17.71 -9.63 -0.10
C CYS A 29 19.08 -9.13 0.37
N LYS A 30 19.21 -8.71 1.62
CA LYS A 30 20.45 -8.17 2.17
C LYS A 30 20.98 -9.07 3.26
N CYS A 31 22.31 -9.06 3.45
CA CYS A 31 22.88 -9.72 4.60
C CYS A 31 22.59 -8.92 5.87
N ASP A 32 22.85 -9.54 7.05
CA ASP A 32 22.55 -8.95 8.34
C ASP A 32 23.23 -7.59 8.54
N ALA A 33 24.39 -7.38 7.94
CA ALA A 33 25.10 -6.12 8.04
C ALA A 33 24.55 -5.05 7.09
N GLY A 34 23.65 -5.41 6.19
CA GLY A 34 23.07 -4.48 5.23
C GLY A 34 24.03 -3.99 4.18
N GLN A 35 25.20 -4.60 4.07
CA GLN A 35 26.30 -4.13 3.22
C GLN A 35 26.42 -4.91 1.92
N ALA A 36 25.92 -6.13 1.87
CA ALA A 36 25.96 -6.96 0.69
C ALA A 36 24.62 -7.58 0.43
N LEU A 37 24.30 -7.77 -0.85
CA LEU A 37 23.07 -8.42 -1.24
C LEU A 37 23.22 -9.93 -1.15
N VAL A 38 22.30 -10.57 -0.43
CA VAL A 38 22.24 -12.04 -0.37
C VAL A 38 21.61 -12.58 -1.63
N ASN A 39 20.65 -11.87 -2.19
CA ASN A 39 19.97 -12.26 -3.42
C ASN A 39 19.83 -11.04 -4.33
N GLY A 40 20.86 -10.81 -5.14
CA GLY A 40 20.91 -9.67 -6.05
C GLY A 40 19.88 -9.70 -7.16
N GLU A 41 19.53 -10.90 -7.65
CA GLU A 41 18.52 -11.03 -8.70
C GLU A 41 17.15 -10.61 -8.18
N GLU A 42 16.80 -11.03 -6.97
CA GLU A 42 15.53 -10.64 -6.35
C GLU A 42 15.50 -9.13 -6.06
N TRP A 43 16.61 -8.57 -5.62
CA TRP A 43 16.71 -7.14 -5.40
C TRP A 43 16.48 -6.36 -6.69
N GLU A 44 17.12 -6.79 -7.79
CA GLU A 44 16.93 -6.14 -9.09
C GLU A 44 15.49 -6.25 -9.57
N ARG A 45 14.86 -7.39 -9.34
CA ARG A 45 13.44 -7.59 -9.68
C ARG A 45 12.55 -6.63 -8.91
N LEU A 46 12.82 -6.47 -7.61
CA LEU A 46 12.07 -5.53 -6.77
C LEU A 46 12.27 -4.08 -7.22
N GLU A 47 13.51 -3.72 -7.58
CA GLU A 47 13.79 -2.40 -8.11
C GLU A 47 13.05 -2.13 -9.43
N ALA A 48 12.99 -3.11 -10.31
CA ALA A 48 12.29 -2.99 -11.58
C ALA A 48 10.77 -2.95 -11.39
N ALA A 49 10.24 -3.72 -10.45
CA ALA A 49 8.80 -3.79 -10.19
C ALA A 49 8.29 -2.59 -9.41
N THR A 50 9.13 -1.91 -8.65
CA THR A 50 8.80 -0.75 -7.81
C THR A 50 7.53 -0.98 -6.96
N PRO A 51 7.52 -2.05 -6.13
CA PRO A 51 6.30 -2.40 -5.40
C PRO A 51 5.87 -1.34 -4.39
N GLU A 52 6.81 -0.62 -3.80
CA GLU A 52 6.51 0.44 -2.85
C GLU A 52 5.69 1.57 -3.51
N ARG A 53 6.03 1.90 -4.74
CA ARG A 53 5.31 2.93 -5.49
C ARG A 53 3.87 2.52 -5.73
N PHE A 54 3.64 1.28 -6.15
CA PHE A 54 2.28 0.80 -6.40
C PHE A 54 1.49 0.68 -5.11
N ALA A 55 2.10 0.27 -4.01
CA ALA A 55 1.43 0.22 -2.72
C ALA A 55 1.00 1.63 -2.27
N ALA A 56 1.87 2.63 -2.45
CA ALA A 56 1.54 4.02 -2.11
C ALA A 56 0.43 4.57 -2.99
N MET A 57 0.45 4.26 -4.29
CA MET A 57 -0.60 4.67 -5.22
C MET A 57 -1.93 4.03 -4.84
N ALA A 58 -1.94 2.75 -4.49
CA ALA A 58 -3.14 2.06 -4.06
C ALA A 58 -3.72 2.71 -2.80
N LYS A 59 -2.87 3.05 -1.83
CA LYS A 59 -3.30 3.72 -0.62
C LYS A 59 -4.02 5.03 -0.94
N THR A 60 -3.43 5.85 -1.79
CA THR A 60 -4.01 7.12 -2.20
C THR A 60 -5.34 6.92 -2.93
N ASP A 61 -5.37 5.96 -3.86
CA ASP A 61 -6.57 5.71 -4.65
C ASP A 61 -7.72 5.18 -3.79
N PHE A 62 -7.44 4.32 -2.82
CA PHE A 62 -8.45 3.84 -1.88
C PHE A 62 -8.98 4.97 -1.02
N GLN A 63 -8.11 5.85 -0.53
CA GLN A 63 -8.53 7.00 0.26
C GLN A 63 -9.46 7.90 -0.56
N THR A 64 -9.08 8.20 -1.79
CA THR A 64 -9.89 9.01 -2.69
C THR A 64 -11.21 8.33 -3.00
N GLY A 65 -11.17 7.02 -3.27
CA GLY A 65 -12.38 6.25 -3.54
C GLY A 65 -13.37 6.27 -2.38
N LEU A 66 -12.86 6.12 -1.15
CA LEU A 66 -13.69 6.19 0.04
C LEU A 66 -14.33 7.57 0.19
N MET A 67 -13.58 8.63 -0.09
CA MET A 67 -14.11 9.99 -0.07
C MET A 67 -15.25 10.16 -1.08
N TYR A 68 -15.10 9.62 -2.27
CA TYR A 68 -16.15 9.66 -3.27
C TYR A 68 -17.39 8.86 -2.85
N LEU A 69 -17.20 7.72 -2.21
CA LEU A 69 -18.33 6.93 -1.72
C LEU A 69 -19.12 7.68 -0.67
N VAL A 70 -18.43 8.33 0.27
CA VAL A 70 -19.07 9.16 1.29
C VAL A 70 -19.85 10.30 0.63
N ARG A 71 -19.26 10.95 -0.37
CA ARG A 71 -19.89 12.02 -1.10
C ARG A 71 -21.14 11.53 -1.85
N ALA A 72 -21.09 10.33 -2.43
CA ALA A 72 -22.22 9.74 -3.13
C ALA A 72 -23.41 9.51 -2.19
N VAL A 73 -23.13 9.09 -0.94
CA VAL A 73 -24.18 8.88 0.07
C VAL A 73 -24.73 10.22 0.58
N ALA A 74 -23.85 11.16 0.85
CA ALA A 74 -24.23 12.48 1.39
C ALA A 74 -24.92 13.35 0.35
N GLN A 75 -24.58 13.17 -0.93
CA GLN A 75 -25.18 13.87 -2.06
C GLN A 75 -25.20 15.40 -1.92
N PRO A 76 -24.05 16.02 -1.59
CA PRO A 76 -24.01 17.47 -1.49
C PRO A 76 -24.17 18.10 -2.89
N THR A 77 -24.90 19.20 -2.96
CA THR A 77 -25.11 19.93 -4.21
C THR A 77 -24.14 21.07 -4.41
N SER A 78 -23.31 21.33 -3.40
CA SER A 78 -22.28 22.36 -3.46
C SER A 78 -21.06 21.90 -2.66
N PHE A 79 -19.99 22.65 -2.86
CA PHE A 79 -18.79 22.37 -2.13
C PHE A 79 -18.87 22.89 -0.69
#